data_716309c12147393841b04b9bcaa6bae3
#
_entry.id   716309c12147393841b04b9bcaa6bae3
#
_cell.length_a   1.000
_cell.length_b   1.000
_cell.length_c   1.000
_cell.angle_alpha   90.00
_cell.angle_beta   90.00
_cell.angle_gamma   90.00
#
_symmetry.space_group_name_H-M   'P 1'
#
loop_
_entity.id
_entity.type
_entity.pdbx_description
1 polymer ?
#
loop_
_entity_poly.entity_id
_entity_poly.type
_entity_poly.pdbx_seq_one_letter_code
_entity_poly.pdbx_strand_id
1 'polypeptide(L)'
;MIRRPPRSTLSSSSAASDVYKRQVMLGLAHQIVRDGEGATKFIEITITGAENDVAAKEIAKSVGNSPLVKTAIAAEDANWGRIVMAVGKAGELAERDKLKIWIGDELVAEQGMQSAGYEESRASAHLAGQDISIQVDVGVGNGSSSVWTCDLTHGYIDINAGYRS
;
A
#
# COMPACT_ATOMS: atom_id res chain seq x y z
N MET A 1 -57.44 -12.79 16.93
CA MET A 1 -56.07 -12.23 17.06
C MET A 1 -55.11 -13.10 16.25
N ILE A 2 -54.73 -12.65 15.05
CA ILE A 2 -53.80 -13.39 14.18
C ILE A 2 -52.41 -12.86 14.51
N ARG A 3 -51.56 -13.72 15.10
CA ARG A 3 -50.14 -13.40 15.35
C ARG A 3 -49.39 -13.33 14.01
N ARG A 4 -48.78 -12.16 13.71
CA ARG A 4 -47.85 -12.04 12.59
C ARG A 4 -46.67 -12.99 12.81
N PRO A 5 -46.21 -13.75 11.78
CA PRO A 5 -44.98 -14.54 11.87
C PRO A 5 -43.78 -13.62 12.07
N PRO A 6 -42.74 -14.08 12.79
CA PRO A 6 -41.53 -13.30 12.97
C PRO A 6 -40.87 -13.02 11.62
N ARG A 7 -40.45 -11.78 11.38
CA ARG A 7 -39.64 -11.40 10.21
C ARG A 7 -38.37 -12.24 10.24
N SER A 8 -38.23 -13.12 9.26
CA SER A 8 -37.00 -13.87 9.05
C SER A 8 -35.83 -12.90 8.81
N THR A 9 -34.77 -13.12 9.52
CA THR A 9 -33.50 -12.37 9.47
C THR A 9 -32.83 -12.54 8.11
N LEU A 10 -33.08 -11.62 7.19
CA LEU A 10 -32.35 -11.47 5.92
C LEU A 10 -30.91 -10.95 6.12
N SER A 11 -30.46 -10.74 7.39
CA SER A 11 -29.19 -10.06 7.68
C SER A 11 -27.95 -10.93 7.53
N SER A 12 -28.03 -12.25 7.73
CA SER A 12 -26.84 -13.12 7.67
C SER A 12 -26.44 -13.52 6.23
N SER A 13 -27.41 -13.68 5.33
CA SER A 13 -27.13 -14.03 3.93
C SER A 13 -26.61 -12.84 3.12
N SER A 14 -27.06 -11.61 3.42
CA SER A 14 -26.55 -10.40 2.78
C SER A 14 -25.10 -10.10 3.21
N ALA A 15 -24.80 -10.20 4.50
CA ALA A 15 -23.45 -9.99 5.02
C ALA A 15 -22.45 -11.02 4.44
N ALA A 16 -22.82 -12.30 4.38
CA ALA A 16 -21.98 -13.33 3.76
C ALA A 16 -21.77 -13.07 2.25
N SER A 17 -22.82 -12.63 1.55
CA SER A 17 -22.72 -12.24 0.13
C SER A 17 -21.80 -11.04 -0.06
N ASP A 18 -21.83 -10.05 0.83
CA ASP A 18 -20.99 -8.86 0.73
C ASP A 18 -19.52 -9.17 1.04
N VAL A 19 -19.25 -10.05 2.01
CA VAL A 19 -17.89 -10.56 2.26
C VAL A 19 -17.34 -11.29 1.04
N TYR A 20 -18.14 -12.17 0.44
CA TYR A 20 -17.73 -12.91 -0.77
C TYR A 20 -17.46 -11.98 -1.95
N LYS A 21 -18.35 -11.02 -2.23
CA LYS A 21 -18.16 -10.02 -3.28
C LYS A 21 -16.87 -9.24 -3.05
N ARG A 22 -16.62 -8.78 -1.81
CA ARG A 22 -15.40 -8.07 -1.47
C ARG A 22 -14.14 -8.90 -1.75
N GLN A 23 -14.15 -10.18 -1.40
CA GLN A 23 -13.02 -11.08 -1.66
C GLN A 23 -12.77 -11.26 -3.16
N VAL A 24 -13.82 -11.47 -3.95
CA VAL A 24 -13.71 -11.59 -5.41
C VAL A 24 -13.19 -10.29 -6.03
N MET A 25 -13.75 -9.14 -5.64
CA MET A 25 -13.31 -7.84 -6.14
C MET A 25 -11.85 -7.54 -5.79
N LEU A 26 -11.42 -7.90 -4.57
CA LEU A 26 -10.04 -7.74 -4.14
C LEU A 26 -9.10 -8.64 -4.98
N GLY A 27 -9.47 -9.90 -5.18
CA GLY A 27 -8.70 -10.81 -6.02
C GLY A 27 -8.55 -10.32 -7.47
N LEU A 28 -9.62 -9.76 -8.05
CA LEU A 28 -9.57 -9.16 -9.39
C LEU A 28 -8.69 -7.90 -9.41
N ALA A 29 -8.80 -7.04 -8.40
CA ALA A 29 -7.97 -5.85 -8.29
C ALA A 29 -6.46 -6.20 -8.21
N HIS A 30 -6.10 -7.23 -7.44
CA HIS A 30 -4.72 -7.71 -7.37
C HIS A 30 -4.22 -8.24 -8.73
N GLN A 31 -5.07 -8.95 -9.49
CA GLN A 31 -4.71 -9.42 -10.84
C GLN A 31 -4.43 -8.25 -11.79
N ILE A 32 -5.26 -7.21 -11.77
CA ILE A 32 -5.06 -6.00 -12.59
C ILE A 32 -3.72 -5.34 -12.25
N VAL A 33 -3.38 -5.22 -10.96
CA VAL A 33 -2.10 -4.63 -10.53
C VAL A 33 -0.91 -5.48 -11.00
N ARG A 34 -1.01 -6.80 -10.90
CA ARG A 34 0.05 -7.73 -11.34
C ARG A 34 0.25 -7.74 -12.85
N ASP A 35 -0.80 -7.42 -13.61
CA ASP A 35 -0.79 -7.36 -15.08
C ASP A 35 -0.43 -5.95 -15.61
N GLY A 36 0.15 -5.10 -14.75
CA GLY A 36 0.61 -3.77 -15.13
C GLY A 36 1.71 -3.82 -16.17
N GLU A 37 1.62 -2.96 -17.20
CA GLU A 37 2.61 -2.91 -18.30
C GLU A 37 4.04 -2.71 -17.77
N GLY A 38 4.93 -3.67 -18.05
CA GLY A 38 6.33 -3.64 -17.62
C GLY A 38 6.53 -3.85 -16.12
N ALA A 39 5.49 -4.21 -15.36
CA ALA A 39 5.60 -4.50 -13.94
C ALA A 39 6.36 -5.81 -13.68
N THR A 40 7.19 -5.81 -12.66
CA THR A 40 7.92 -6.99 -12.19
C THR A 40 7.60 -7.34 -10.73
N LYS A 41 7.04 -6.39 -9.98
CA LYS A 41 6.76 -6.53 -8.56
C LYS A 41 5.35 -6.04 -8.23
N PHE A 42 4.66 -6.80 -7.37
CA PHE A 42 3.41 -6.41 -6.73
C PHE A 42 3.73 -5.76 -5.38
N ILE A 43 3.16 -4.61 -5.10
CA ILE A 43 3.49 -3.81 -3.93
C ILE A 43 2.23 -3.55 -3.13
N GLU A 44 2.20 -3.98 -1.88
CA GLU A 44 1.21 -3.60 -0.88
C GLU A 44 1.76 -2.48 -0.02
N ILE A 45 1.00 -1.39 0.10
CA ILE A 45 1.34 -0.24 0.94
C ILE A 45 0.25 -0.10 1.99
N THR A 46 0.62 -0.29 3.24
CA THR A 46 -0.26 -0.16 4.40
C THR A 46 0.12 1.06 5.23
N ILE A 47 -0.83 1.95 5.41
CA ILE A 47 -0.70 3.11 6.29
C ILE A 47 -1.49 2.84 7.57
N THR A 48 -0.88 3.12 8.71
CA THR A 48 -1.49 3.05 10.04
C THR A 48 -1.24 4.36 10.80
N GLY A 49 -1.98 4.57 11.88
CA GLY A 49 -1.76 5.73 12.73
C GLY A 49 -2.10 7.08 12.10
N ALA A 50 -2.82 7.14 10.98
CA ALA A 50 -3.31 8.38 10.39
C ALA A 50 -4.49 8.96 11.17
N GLU A 51 -4.84 10.21 10.94
CA GLU A 51 -5.94 10.88 11.62
C GLU A 51 -7.25 10.09 11.54
N ASN A 52 -7.54 9.55 10.35
CA ASN A 52 -8.68 8.68 10.06
C ASN A 52 -8.38 7.82 8.81
N ASP A 53 -9.30 6.90 8.46
CA ASP A 53 -9.10 5.97 7.34
C ASP A 53 -9.05 6.68 5.97
N VAL A 54 -9.70 7.84 5.83
CA VAL A 54 -9.66 8.64 4.59
C VAL A 54 -8.27 9.23 4.41
N ALA A 55 -7.71 9.84 5.45
CA ALA A 55 -6.34 10.36 5.46
C ALA A 55 -5.32 9.23 5.22
N ALA A 56 -5.49 8.06 5.88
CA ALA A 56 -4.65 6.89 5.63
C ALA A 56 -4.66 6.48 4.14
N LYS A 57 -5.82 6.48 3.52
CA LYS A 57 -5.98 6.14 2.10
C LYS A 57 -5.30 7.14 1.17
N GLU A 58 -5.42 8.44 1.44
CA GLU A 58 -4.77 9.47 0.62
C GLU A 58 -3.24 9.41 0.76
N ILE A 59 -2.72 9.18 1.97
CA ILE A 59 -1.29 8.93 2.18
C ILE A 59 -0.84 7.68 1.41
N ALA A 60 -1.57 6.56 1.53
CA ALA A 60 -1.25 5.32 0.84
C ALA A 60 -1.21 5.50 -0.69
N LYS A 61 -2.18 6.23 -1.26
CA LYS A 61 -2.20 6.59 -2.69
C LYS A 61 -1.02 7.47 -3.08
N SER A 62 -0.65 8.45 -2.25
CA SER A 62 0.49 9.33 -2.51
C SER A 62 1.78 8.53 -2.62
N VAL A 63 1.98 7.56 -1.72
CA VAL A 63 3.14 6.65 -1.76
C VAL A 63 3.06 5.72 -2.99
N GLY A 64 1.90 5.06 -3.21
CA GLY A 64 1.69 4.09 -4.28
C GLY A 64 1.77 4.68 -5.69
N ASN A 65 1.43 5.94 -5.85
CA ASN A 65 1.50 6.66 -7.14
C ASN A 65 2.81 7.43 -7.32
N SER A 66 3.74 7.37 -6.36
CA SER A 66 5.02 8.07 -6.47
C SER A 66 5.96 7.37 -7.46
N PRO A 67 6.31 7.96 -8.60
CA PRO A 67 7.28 7.38 -9.52
C PRO A 67 8.64 7.11 -8.85
N LEU A 68 9.06 7.97 -7.92
CA LEU A 68 10.33 7.82 -7.20
C LEU A 68 10.32 6.62 -6.26
N VAL A 69 9.19 6.34 -5.59
CA VAL A 69 9.05 5.13 -4.76
C VAL A 69 9.03 3.89 -5.64
N LYS A 70 8.22 3.89 -6.70
CA LYS A 70 8.07 2.75 -7.62
C LYS A 70 9.38 2.39 -8.32
N THR A 71 10.18 3.38 -8.72
CA THR A 71 11.49 3.15 -9.34
C THR A 71 12.55 2.68 -8.34
N ALA A 72 12.49 3.13 -7.07
CA ALA A 72 13.36 2.60 -6.02
C ALA A 72 13.11 1.09 -5.80
N ILE A 73 11.84 0.69 -5.73
CA ILE A 73 11.46 -0.71 -5.55
C ILE A 73 11.88 -1.55 -6.76
N ALA A 74 11.74 -1.04 -7.99
CA ALA A 74 12.22 -1.69 -9.20
C ALA A 74 13.74 -1.93 -9.17
N ALA A 75 14.49 -1.00 -8.56
CA ALA A 75 15.94 -1.07 -8.39
C ALA A 75 16.38 -1.82 -7.12
N GLU A 76 15.43 -2.38 -6.34
CA GLU A 76 15.70 -3.06 -5.05
C GLU A 76 16.38 -2.14 -4.02
N ASP A 77 16.18 -0.82 -4.16
CA ASP A 77 16.71 0.24 -3.30
C ASP A 77 15.74 0.53 -2.15
N ALA A 78 16.13 0.24 -0.92
CA ALA A 78 15.36 0.51 0.30
C ALA A 78 15.33 2.01 0.66
N ASN A 79 14.98 2.85 -0.31
CA ASN A 79 15.02 4.30 -0.21
C ASN A 79 13.82 4.85 0.59
N TRP A 80 13.89 4.71 1.92
CA TRP A 80 12.86 5.22 2.81
C TRP A 80 12.68 6.75 2.71
N GLY A 81 13.71 7.51 2.31
CA GLY A 81 13.60 8.95 2.08
C GLY A 81 12.57 9.32 1.02
N ARG A 82 12.44 8.51 -0.05
CA ARG A 82 11.41 8.69 -1.09
C ARG A 82 10.01 8.39 -0.55
N ILE A 83 9.88 7.45 0.40
CA ILE A 83 8.62 7.16 1.07
C ILE A 83 8.23 8.34 1.95
N VAL A 84 9.14 8.87 2.78
CA VAL A 84 8.90 10.07 3.62
C VAL A 84 8.43 11.26 2.75
N MET A 85 9.11 11.50 1.63
CA MET A 85 8.73 12.56 0.70
C MET A 85 7.31 12.36 0.16
N ALA A 86 6.95 11.13 -0.21
CA ALA A 86 5.63 10.82 -0.72
C ALA A 86 4.54 10.97 0.35
N VAL A 87 4.81 10.61 1.62
CA VAL A 87 3.93 10.88 2.76
C VAL A 87 3.73 12.37 2.94
N GLY A 88 4.80 13.17 2.97
CA GLY A 88 4.72 14.64 3.11
C GLY A 88 3.97 15.33 1.97
N LYS A 89 3.97 14.74 0.77
CA LYS A 89 3.24 15.25 -0.40
C LYS A 89 1.74 14.96 -0.35
N ALA A 90 1.27 14.07 0.51
CA ALA A 90 -0.14 13.65 0.55
C ALA A 90 -1.11 14.78 0.94
N GLY A 91 -0.62 15.81 1.61
CA GLY A 91 -1.44 16.92 2.10
C GLY A 91 -2.19 16.60 3.40
N GLU A 92 -1.96 15.44 3.97
CA GLU A 92 -2.56 14.97 5.21
C GLU A 92 -1.62 15.20 6.40
N LEU A 93 -2.18 15.16 7.61
CA LEU A 93 -1.39 15.35 8.83
C LEU A 93 -0.38 14.20 9.00
N ALA A 94 0.90 14.56 9.09
CA ALA A 94 2.00 13.64 9.36
C ALA A 94 3.10 14.37 10.13
N GLU A 95 3.63 13.74 11.17
CA GLU A 95 4.72 14.27 11.97
C GLU A 95 5.97 13.42 11.74
N ARG A 96 7.02 14.03 11.18
CA ARG A 96 8.27 13.33 10.83
C ARG A 96 8.84 12.51 12.01
N ASP A 97 8.81 13.06 13.21
CA ASP A 97 9.42 12.45 14.38
C ASP A 97 8.60 11.31 15.00
N LYS A 98 7.35 11.12 14.52
CA LYS A 98 6.49 9.98 14.88
C LYS A 98 6.46 8.89 13.81
N LEU A 99 6.93 9.23 12.60
CA LEU A 99 6.85 8.34 11.46
C LEU A 99 7.74 7.12 11.66
N LYS A 100 7.19 5.93 11.35
CA LYS A 100 7.93 4.68 11.26
C LYS A 100 7.67 4.03 9.92
N ILE A 101 8.70 3.44 9.32
CA ILE A 101 8.61 2.81 8.00
C ILE A 101 9.26 1.43 8.08
N TRP A 102 8.51 0.43 7.59
CA TRP A 102 9.00 -0.93 7.41
C TRP A 102 8.99 -1.29 5.91
N ILE A 103 9.98 -2.06 5.50
CA ILE A 103 10.07 -2.73 4.21
C ILE A 103 10.18 -4.23 4.52
N GLY A 104 9.12 -4.99 4.21
CA GLY A 104 8.96 -6.31 4.78
C GLY A 104 8.84 -6.23 6.30
N ASP A 105 9.61 -7.06 6.98
CA ASP A 105 9.70 -7.07 8.45
C ASP A 105 10.77 -6.12 9.00
N GLU A 106 11.53 -5.46 8.12
CA GLU A 106 12.66 -4.61 8.52
C GLU A 106 12.21 -3.17 8.80
N LEU A 107 12.42 -2.67 10.03
CA LEU A 107 12.22 -1.27 10.40
C LEU A 107 13.35 -0.42 9.82
N VAL A 108 13.08 0.28 8.73
CA VAL A 108 14.10 1.05 8.00
C VAL A 108 14.25 2.48 8.51
N ALA A 109 13.17 3.09 9.02
CA ALA A 109 13.21 4.44 9.54
C ALA A 109 12.25 4.64 10.72
N GLU A 110 12.68 5.45 11.69
CA GLU A 110 11.89 5.92 12.81
C GLU A 110 12.41 7.27 13.31
N GLN A 111 11.55 8.05 13.97
CA GLN A 111 11.92 9.35 14.54
C GLN A 111 12.62 10.30 13.54
N GLY A 112 12.22 10.24 12.28
CA GLY A 112 12.80 11.08 11.22
C GLY A 112 14.22 10.70 10.77
N MET A 113 14.73 9.56 11.20
CA MET A 113 16.09 9.05 10.91
C MET A 113 16.03 7.57 10.52
N GLN A 114 17.14 7.08 10.00
CA GLN A 114 17.32 5.63 9.81
C GLN A 114 17.26 4.94 11.19
N SER A 115 16.55 3.80 11.26
CA SER A 115 16.48 3.00 12.48
C SER A 115 17.86 2.50 12.91
N ALA A 116 18.14 2.55 14.20
CA ALA A 116 19.43 2.11 14.74
C ALA A 116 19.71 0.60 14.52
N GLY A 117 18.66 -0.19 14.37
CA GLY A 117 18.73 -1.63 14.09
C GLY A 117 18.64 -2.00 12.62
N TYR A 118 18.62 -1.03 11.70
CA TYR A 118 18.44 -1.27 10.29
C TYR A 118 19.57 -2.10 9.67
N GLU A 119 19.19 -3.20 9.05
CA GLU A 119 20.08 -4.05 8.26
C GLU A 119 19.67 -3.99 6.78
N GLU A 120 20.47 -3.30 5.95
CA GLU A 120 20.20 -3.13 4.51
C GLU A 120 20.02 -4.46 3.79
N SER A 121 20.77 -5.49 4.17
CA SER A 121 20.67 -6.83 3.59
C SER A 121 19.28 -7.46 3.73
N ARG A 122 18.56 -7.19 4.83
CA ARG A 122 17.20 -7.71 5.06
C ARG A 122 16.19 -6.99 4.19
N ALA A 123 16.26 -5.66 4.13
CA ALA A 123 15.38 -4.89 3.28
C ALA A 123 15.60 -5.22 1.80
N SER A 124 16.86 -5.31 1.35
CA SER A 124 17.21 -5.69 -0.02
C SER A 124 16.77 -7.12 -0.36
N ALA A 125 16.91 -8.06 0.57
CA ALA A 125 16.43 -9.44 0.37
C ALA A 125 14.89 -9.48 0.20
N HIS A 126 14.13 -8.66 0.93
CA HIS A 126 12.70 -8.52 0.73
C HIS A 126 12.38 -7.90 -0.63
N LEU A 127 13.08 -6.82 -0.99
CA LEU A 127 12.89 -6.11 -2.26
C LEU A 127 13.27 -6.92 -3.50
N ALA A 128 14.13 -7.93 -3.36
CA ALA A 128 14.46 -8.88 -4.44
C ALA A 128 13.30 -9.83 -4.78
N GLY A 129 12.28 -9.92 -3.90
CA GLY A 129 11.07 -10.70 -4.14
C GLY A 129 10.13 -10.06 -5.16
N GLN A 130 9.06 -10.80 -5.49
CA GLN A 130 7.99 -10.30 -6.36
C GLN A 130 6.83 -9.64 -5.60
N ASP A 131 6.61 -10.04 -4.36
CA ASP A 131 5.56 -9.52 -3.48
C ASP A 131 6.22 -8.67 -2.40
N ILE A 132 6.03 -7.36 -2.50
CA ILE A 132 6.67 -6.36 -1.63
C ILE A 132 5.63 -5.77 -0.69
N SER A 133 5.92 -5.74 0.59
CA SER A 133 5.13 -5.04 1.60
C SER A 133 5.89 -3.83 2.14
N ILE A 134 5.19 -2.70 2.18
CA ILE A 134 5.66 -1.45 2.80
C ILE A 134 4.61 -1.04 3.82
N GLN A 135 5.03 -0.84 5.06
CA GLN A 135 4.16 -0.30 6.10
C GLN A 135 4.69 1.04 6.57
N VAL A 136 3.78 1.98 6.77
CA VAL A 136 4.09 3.30 7.34
C VAL A 136 3.12 3.56 8.49
N ASP A 137 3.66 3.77 9.68
CA ASP A 137 2.91 4.29 10.82
C ASP A 137 3.12 5.80 10.92
N VAL A 138 2.03 6.55 10.80
CA VAL A 138 2.08 8.02 10.83
C VAL A 138 2.06 8.57 12.27
N GLY A 139 1.54 7.80 13.23
CA GLY A 139 1.61 8.08 14.67
C GLY A 139 0.77 9.28 15.14
N VAL A 140 -0.25 9.72 14.38
CA VAL A 140 -1.08 10.90 14.71
C VAL A 140 -2.52 10.55 15.09
N GLY A 141 -2.97 9.32 14.81
CA GLY A 141 -4.33 8.85 15.08
C GLY A 141 -4.46 7.34 15.01
N ASN A 142 -5.65 6.85 14.62
CA ASN A 142 -5.95 5.42 14.55
C ASN A 142 -6.45 5.00 13.15
N GLY A 143 -6.42 5.89 12.17
CA GLY A 143 -6.83 5.59 10.80
C GLY A 143 -5.87 4.59 10.12
N SER A 144 -6.43 3.71 9.30
CA SER A 144 -5.69 2.67 8.59
C SER A 144 -6.25 2.44 7.19
N SER A 145 -5.38 2.19 6.24
CA SER A 145 -5.76 1.80 4.88
C SER A 145 -4.63 1.11 4.16
N SER A 146 -4.96 0.19 3.26
CA SER A 146 -4.00 -0.43 2.34
C SER A 146 -4.36 -0.11 0.89
N VAL A 147 -3.34 0.04 0.06
CA VAL A 147 -3.45 0.14 -1.40
C VAL A 147 -2.44 -0.79 -2.05
N TRP A 148 -2.73 -1.18 -3.28
CA TRP A 148 -1.85 -2.05 -4.07
C TRP A 148 -1.43 -1.35 -5.34
N THR A 149 -0.17 -1.51 -5.70
CA THR A 149 0.43 -0.94 -6.91
C THR A 149 1.51 -1.89 -7.44
N CYS A 150 2.12 -1.55 -8.55
CA CYS A 150 3.29 -2.24 -9.09
C CYS A 150 4.50 -1.31 -9.13
N ASP A 151 5.68 -1.86 -9.34
CA ASP A 151 6.90 -1.10 -9.59
C ASP A 151 6.84 -0.33 -10.92
N LEU A 152 7.83 0.50 -11.19
CA LEU A 152 7.98 1.24 -12.43
C LEU A 152 9.37 0.95 -13.02
N THR A 153 9.39 0.15 -14.06
CA THR A 153 10.60 -0.29 -14.76
C THR A 153 10.77 0.40 -16.11
N HIS A 154 11.90 0.21 -16.78
CA HIS A 154 12.10 0.62 -18.17
C HIS A 154 11.09 -0.04 -19.12
N GLY A 155 10.60 -1.24 -18.79
CA GLY A 155 9.58 -1.94 -19.59
C GLY A 155 8.32 -1.13 -19.83
N TYR A 156 7.90 -0.29 -18.86
CA TYR A 156 6.78 0.63 -19.04
C TYR A 156 7.05 1.63 -20.17
N ILE A 157 8.25 2.20 -20.22
CA ILE A 157 8.64 3.17 -21.25
C ILE A 157 8.77 2.48 -22.61
N ASP A 158 9.41 1.30 -22.66
CA ASP A 158 9.61 0.55 -23.88
C ASP A 158 8.29 0.18 -24.56
N ILE A 159 7.28 -0.24 -23.79
CA ILE A 159 5.95 -0.54 -24.26
C ILE A 159 5.24 0.71 -24.76
N ASN A 160 5.20 1.77 -23.94
CA ASN A 160 4.37 2.94 -24.22
C ASN A 160 5.02 3.94 -25.19
N ALA A 161 6.34 4.08 -25.22
CA ALA A 161 7.04 4.98 -26.14
C ALA A 161 7.09 4.45 -27.58
N GLY A 162 6.97 3.15 -27.78
CA GLY A 162 6.89 2.50 -29.09
C GLY A 162 5.50 2.55 -29.74
N TYR A 163 4.47 2.87 -28.97
CA TYR A 163 3.08 2.86 -29.43
C TYR A 163 2.81 4.12 -30.29
N ARG A 164 2.81 3.96 -31.59
CA ARG A 164 2.35 5.00 -32.53
C ARG A 164 0.98 4.58 -33.06
N SER A 165 -0.06 5.33 -32.66
CA SER A 165 -1.41 5.24 -33.23
C SER A 165 -1.45 5.88 -34.59
#